data_6c3ad6d62facb350b8941e2d596a3969
#
_entry.id   6c3ad6d62facb350b8941e2d596a3969
#
_cell.length_a   1.000
_cell.length_b   1.000
_cell.length_c   1.000
_cell.angle_alpha   90.00
_cell.angle_beta   90.00
_cell.angle_gamma   90.00
#
_symmetry.space_group_name_H-M   'P 1'
#
loop_
_entity.id
_entity.type
_entity.pdbx_description
1 polymer ?
#
loop_
_entity_poly.entity_id
_entity_poly.type
_entity_poly.pdbx_seq_one_letter_code
_entity_poly.pdbx_strand_id
1 'polypeptide(L)'
;IELDVKKKYPKKLETQYRNLAIDFTNRAAELYNAKDFKKALASFKRVLEIKSSPILTANGEVSIDTAVIYNAGLCAQQAEEYADAEKFLKESIKLNYEPAQSYAMLSNVLKQQGKNEEALEYLHKGYEQYPDNAYMLVELINHYLLGGEPEKAEVYLDAAIKQDPKNASFYRAKGTLYEKTERPAQAEEMYVKALELDPKDFLAQYNLGNIKLTEAINFHKKVQDIVDVNEYNKELEKVYIAYESVIPYFEKALELSPDEKNTLATLRELYFKLRNQKPEYQQ
;
A
#
# COMPACT_ATOMS: atom_id res chain seq x y z
N ILE A 1 -26.64 -37.14 22.48
CA ILE A 1 -25.48 -37.52 21.68
C ILE A 1 -24.28 -37.95 22.54
N GLU A 2 -24.20 -37.55 23.80
CA GLU A 2 -23.15 -38.00 24.74
C GLU A 2 -23.26 -39.49 25.15
N LEU A 3 -24.35 -40.15 24.85
CA LEU A 3 -24.67 -41.47 25.42
C LEU A 3 -24.12 -42.67 24.62
N ASP A 4 -23.54 -42.49 23.41
CA ASP A 4 -23.19 -43.67 22.57
C ASP A 4 -21.73 -43.75 22.10
N VAL A 5 -20.83 -42.93 22.61
CA VAL A 5 -19.40 -42.86 22.22
C VAL A 5 -18.66 -44.19 22.50
N LYS A 6 -19.22 -45.08 23.34
CA LYS A 6 -18.59 -46.36 23.72
C LYS A 6 -19.28 -47.60 23.22
N LYS A 7 -20.44 -47.54 22.57
CA LYS A 7 -21.23 -48.76 22.29
C LYS A 7 -22.00 -48.72 20.97
N LYS A 8 -21.68 -49.44 20.02
CA LYS A 8 -22.43 -50.11 18.94
C LYS A 8 -22.25 -49.57 17.52
N TYR A 9 -22.00 -48.27 17.25
CA TYR A 9 -21.87 -47.77 15.85
C TYR A 9 -20.75 -46.76 15.63
N PRO A 10 -19.53 -46.92 16.18
CA PRO A 10 -18.51 -45.89 16.11
C PRO A 10 -18.14 -45.49 14.65
N LYS A 11 -17.97 -46.46 13.75
CA LYS A 11 -17.60 -46.19 12.34
C LYS A 11 -18.69 -45.49 11.53
N LYS A 12 -19.97 -45.83 11.76
CA LYS A 12 -21.08 -45.17 11.06
C LYS A 12 -21.23 -43.72 11.52
N LEU A 13 -21.09 -43.47 12.82
CA LEU A 13 -21.16 -42.12 13.37
C LEU A 13 -19.96 -41.26 12.93
N GLU A 14 -18.76 -41.82 12.93
CA GLU A 14 -17.56 -41.20 12.40
C GLU A 14 -17.73 -40.78 10.93
N THR A 15 -18.24 -41.68 10.06
CA THR A 15 -18.54 -41.38 8.66
C THR A 15 -19.55 -40.22 8.53
N GLN A 16 -20.60 -40.23 9.34
CA GLN A 16 -21.60 -39.15 9.34
C GLN A 16 -20.98 -37.79 9.72
N TYR A 17 -20.11 -37.76 10.74
CA TYR A 17 -19.42 -36.51 11.16
C TYR A 17 -18.45 -36.03 10.08
N ARG A 18 -17.72 -36.91 9.40
CA ARG A 18 -16.85 -36.56 8.28
C ARG A 18 -17.67 -35.97 7.11
N ASN A 19 -18.80 -36.60 6.74
CA ASN A 19 -19.68 -36.07 5.71
C ASN A 19 -20.26 -34.71 6.10
N LEU A 20 -20.68 -34.54 7.35
CA LEU A 20 -21.20 -33.28 7.86
C LEU A 20 -20.13 -32.15 7.81
N ALA A 21 -18.87 -32.47 8.12
CA ALA A 21 -17.78 -31.53 7.96
C ALA A 21 -17.58 -31.10 6.50
N ILE A 22 -17.68 -32.05 5.55
CA ILE A 22 -17.60 -31.75 4.11
C ILE A 22 -18.77 -30.85 3.68
N ASP A 23 -20.01 -31.18 4.11
CA ASP A 23 -21.20 -30.37 3.79
C ASP A 23 -21.06 -28.92 4.29
N PHE A 24 -20.60 -28.73 5.54
CA PHE A 24 -20.35 -27.39 6.06
C PHE A 24 -19.20 -26.67 5.34
N THR A 25 -18.16 -27.39 4.89
CA THR A 25 -17.08 -26.78 4.11
C THR A 25 -17.60 -26.30 2.76
N ASN A 26 -18.38 -27.12 2.04
CA ASN A 26 -19.00 -26.74 0.78
C ASN A 26 -19.94 -25.54 0.97
N ARG A 27 -20.77 -25.60 2.00
CA ARG A 27 -21.67 -24.50 2.35
C ARG A 27 -20.92 -23.20 2.64
N ALA A 28 -19.78 -23.27 3.35
CA ALA A 28 -18.96 -22.11 3.64
C ALA A 28 -18.39 -21.51 2.34
N ALA A 29 -17.93 -22.34 1.39
CA ALA A 29 -17.43 -21.86 0.09
C ALA A 29 -18.55 -21.20 -0.75
N GLU A 30 -19.74 -21.77 -0.79
CA GLU A 30 -20.90 -21.14 -1.44
C GLU A 30 -21.23 -19.77 -0.84
N LEU A 31 -21.27 -19.68 0.49
CA LEU A 31 -21.57 -18.45 1.21
C LEU A 31 -20.47 -17.38 1.01
N TYR A 32 -19.20 -17.79 0.96
CA TYR A 32 -18.10 -16.91 0.64
C TYR A 32 -18.24 -16.30 -0.76
N ASN A 33 -18.55 -17.14 -1.76
CA ASN A 33 -18.79 -16.69 -3.13
C ASN A 33 -20.01 -15.77 -3.24
N ALA A 34 -21.02 -15.98 -2.40
CA ALA A 34 -22.19 -15.10 -2.26
C ALA A 34 -21.91 -13.84 -1.44
N LYS A 35 -20.68 -13.64 -0.94
CA LYS A 35 -20.24 -12.57 -0.05
C LYS A 35 -20.97 -12.50 1.30
N ASP A 36 -21.60 -13.59 1.72
CA ASP A 36 -22.19 -13.72 3.07
C ASP A 36 -21.12 -14.24 4.03
N PHE A 37 -20.13 -13.38 4.30
CA PHE A 37 -18.94 -13.74 5.05
C PHE A 37 -19.23 -14.16 6.49
N LYS A 38 -20.26 -13.58 7.14
CA LYS A 38 -20.67 -13.96 8.50
C LYS A 38 -21.17 -15.41 8.56
N LYS A 39 -22.02 -15.82 7.61
CA LYS A 39 -22.50 -17.20 7.57
C LYS A 39 -21.40 -18.16 7.09
N ALA A 40 -20.53 -17.74 6.18
CA ALA A 40 -19.36 -18.51 5.79
C ALA A 40 -18.45 -18.81 6.99
N LEU A 41 -18.12 -17.79 7.79
CA LEU A 41 -17.36 -17.91 9.02
C LEU A 41 -18.02 -18.89 10.00
N ALA A 42 -19.35 -18.74 10.22
CA ALA A 42 -20.10 -19.66 11.10
C ALA A 42 -20.00 -21.11 10.62
N SER A 43 -20.05 -21.33 9.30
CA SER A 43 -19.92 -22.67 8.70
C SER A 43 -18.51 -23.22 8.89
N PHE A 44 -17.45 -22.44 8.69
CA PHE A 44 -16.07 -22.89 8.95
C PHE A 44 -15.83 -23.17 10.45
N LYS A 45 -16.35 -22.35 11.36
CA LYS A 45 -16.32 -22.64 12.81
C LYS A 45 -16.96 -23.97 13.13
N ARG A 46 -18.10 -24.28 12.49
CA ARG A 46 -18.77 -25.56 12.68
C ARG A 46 -17.94 -26.74 12.16
N VAL A 47 -17.21 -26.57 11.04
CA VAL A 47 -16.25 -27.60 10.58
C VAL A 47 -15.18 -27.87 11.62
N LEU A 48 -14.59 -26.82 12.22
CA LEU A 48 -13.56 -26.97 13.27
C LEU A 48 -14.11 -27.66 14.50
N GLU A 49 -15.33 -27.32 14.96
CA GLU A 49 -16.00 -27.99 16.06
C GLU A 49 -16.26 -29.48 15.79
N ILE A 50 -16.73 -29.82 14.59
CA ILE A 50 -16.97 -31.22 14.19
C ILE A 50 -15.65 -31.98 14.20
N LYS A 51 -14.59 -31.44 13.59
CA LYS A 51 -13.27 -32.08 13.49
C LYS A 51 -12.59 -32.28 14.85
N SER A 52 -12.83 -31.39 15.81
CA SER A 52 -12.33 -31.49 17.19
C SER A 52 -13.22 -32.37 18.09
N SER A 53 -14.31 -32.91 17.57
CA SER A 53 -15.25 -33.73 18.36
C SER A 53 -14.60 -35.03 18.86
N PRO A 54 -14.98 -35.52 20.07
CA PRO A 54 -14.47 -36.79 20.58
C PRO A 54 -14.71 -37.99 19.66
N ILE A 55 -15.70 -37.91 18.77
CA ILE A 55 -16.03 -38.96 17.78
C ILE A 55 -14.92 -39.09 16.73
N LEU A 56 -14.35 -37.98 16.28
CA LEU A 56 -13.29 -37.98 15.27
C LEU A 56 -11.88 -38.04 15.87
N THR A 57 -11.73 -37.70 17.17
CA THR A 57 -10.44 -37.69 17.87
C THR A 57 -10.24 -38.90 18.79
N ALA A 58 -11.16 -39.84 18.82
CA ALA A 58 -11.13 -41.03 19.71
C ALA A 58 -9.86 -41.90 19.54
N ASN A 59 -9.24 -41.89 18.35
CA ASN A 59 -8.01 -42.63 18.08
C ASN A 59 -6.72 -41.80 18.31
N GLY A 60 -6.81 -40.62 18.94
CA GLY A 60 -5.69 -39.74 19.25
C GLY A 60 -5.22 -38.89 18.02
N GLU A 61 -5.82 -39.06 16.86
CA GLU A 61 -5.51 -38.25 15.67
C GLU A 61 -6.41 -37.01 15.62
N VAL A 62 -5.84 -35.85 15.91
CA VAL A 62 -6.49 -34.56 15.65
C VAL A 62 -6.11 -34.14 14.24
N SER A 63 -7.01 -34.32 13.27
CA SER A 63 -6.80 -33.80 11.93
C SER A 63 -6.98 -32.28 11.94
N ILE A 64 -5.88 -31.54 11.99
CA ILE A 64 -5.89 -30.09 11.87
C ILE A 64 -6.11 -29.73 10.39
N ASP A 65 -7.22 -29.04 10.11
CA ASP A 65 -7.53 -28.57 8.76
C ASP A 65 -7.02 -27.13 8.62
N THR A 66 -5.77 -27.03 8.17
CA THR A 66 -5.07 -25.75 8.01
C THR A 66 -5.78 -24.81 7.04
N ALA A 67 -6.34 -25.35 5.95
CA ALA A 67 -7.09 -24.58 4.98
C ALA A 67 -8.40 -24.02 5.56
N VAL A 68 -9.11 -24.81 6.38
CA VAL A 68 -10.33 -24.34 7.06
C VAL A 68 -10.01 -23.22 8.06
N ILE A 69 -8.90 -23.34 8.79
CA ILE A 69 -8.44 -22.30 9.73
C ILE A 69 -8.13 -20.99 8.97
N TYR A 70 -7.35 -21.07 7.90
CA TYR A 70 -7.02 -19.90 7.07
C TYR A 70 -8.29 -19.26 6.48
N ASN A 71 -9.18 -20.06 5.89
CA ASN A 71 -10.42 -19.56 5.29
C ASN A 71 -11.39 -18.98 6.34
N ALA A 72 -11.40 -19.51 7.57
CA ALA A 72 -12.13 -18.90 8.67
C ALA A 72 -11.55 -17.52 9.02
N GLY A 73 -10.23 -17.37 9.03
CA GLY A 73 -9.55 -16.09 9.22
C GLY A 73 -9.89 -15.08 8.13
N LEU A 74 -9.88 -15.51 6.87
CA LEU A 74 -10.26 -14.68 5.72
C LEU A 74 -11.73 -14.23 5.81
N CYS A 75 -12.64 -15.15 6.09
CA CYS A 75 -14.06 -14.81 6.28
C CYS A 75 -14.29 -13.86 7.46
N ALA A 76 -13.59 -14.08 8.57
CA ALA A 76 -13.68 -13.23 9.74
C ALA A 76 -13.21 -11.80 9.46
N GLN A 77 -12.12 -11.63 8.72
CA GLN A 77 -11.65 -10.31 8.27
C GLN A 77 -12.70 -9.61 7.40
N GLN A 78 -13.24 -10.32 6.40
CA GLN A 78 -14.26 -9.75 5.50
C GLN A 78 -15.60 -9.47 6.19
N ALA A 79 -15.88 -10.19 7.28
CA ALA A 79 -17.07 -9.98 8.11
C ALA A 79 -16.86 -8.90 9.19
N GLU A 80 -15.65 -8.31 9.28
CA GLU A 80 -15.23 -7.37 10.33
C GLU A 80 -15.27 -7.96 11.75
N GLU A 81 -15.25 -9.30 11.86
CA GLU A 81 -15.15 -10.04 13.13
C GLU A 81 -13.66 -10.16 13.52
N TYR A 82 -13.04 -9.01 13.82
CA TYR A 82 -11.58 -8.89 13.94
C TYR A 82 -10.94 -9.76 15.02
N ALA A 83 -11.64 -10.05 16.11
CA ALA A 83 -11.14 -10.94 17.17
C ALA A 83 -11.00 -12.39 16.67
N ASP A 84 -11.96 -12.88 15.91
CA ASP A 84 -11.89 -14.18 15.26
C ASP A 84 -10.83 -14.22 14.16
N ALA A 85 -10.75 -13.15 13.35
CA ALA A 85 -9.72 -13.02 12.29
C ALA A 85 -8.32 -13.10 12.89
N GLU A 86 -8.03 -12.34 13.95
CA GLU A 86 -6.76 -12.38 14.66
C GLU A 86 -6.43 -13.79 15.14
N LYS A 87 -7.39 -14.45 15.81
CA LYS A 87 -7.22 -15.81 16.33
C LYS A 87 -6.85 -16.79 15.22
N PHE A 88 -7.62 -16.82 14.13
CA PHE A 88 -7.43 -17.81 13.07
C PHE A 88 -6.18 -17.52 12.23
N LEU A 89 -5.85 -16.25 11.99
CA LEU A 89 -4.64 -15.89 11.25
C LEU A 89 -3.35 -16.19 12.05
N LYS A 90 -3.36 -15.95 13.38
CA LYS A 90 -2.25 -16.37 14.25
C LYS A 90 -2.05 -17.89 14.22
N GLU A 91 -3.13 -18.66 14.23
CA GLU A 91 -3.06 -20.11 14.14
C GLU A 91 -2.60 -20.58 12.75
N SER A 92 -3.03 -19.93 11.66
CA SER A 92 -2.56 -20.20 10.30
C SER A 92 -1.04 -19.99 10.16
N ILE A 93 -0.51 -18.88 10.72
CA ILE A 93 0.94 -18.61 10.77
C ILE A 93 1.67 -19.72 11.51
N LYS A 94 1.19 -20.09 12.71
CA LYS A 94 1.78 -21.14 13.54
C LYS A 94 1.81 -22.50 12.83
N LEU A 95 0.78 -22.80 12.04
CA LEU A 95 0.67 -24.03 11.27
C LEU A 95 1.40 -23.96 9.92
N ASN A 96 2.06 -22.84 9.63
CA ASN A 96 2.78 -22.59 8.38
C ASN A 96 1.93 -22.80 7.12
N TYR A 97 0.64 -22.41 7.20
CA TYR A 97 -0.28 -22.45 6.07
C TYR A 97 -0.55 -21.04 5.55
N GLU A 98 -0.29 -20.82 4.26
CA GLU A 98 -0.36 -19.48 3.64
C GLU A 98 0.27 -18.38 4.51
N PRO A 99 1.49 -18.58 5.06
CA PRO A 99 2.00 -17.73 6.13
C PRO A 99 2.26 -16.30 5.67
N ALA A 100 2.74 -16.06 4.45
CA ALA A 100 2.95 -14.73 3.93
C ALA A 100 1.65 -13.91 3.87
N GLN A 101 0.58 -14.51 3.36
CA GLN A 101 -0.74 -13.90 3.31
C GLN A 101 -1.31 -13.70 4.72
N SER A 102 -1.11 -14.68 5.61
CA SER A 102 -1.59 -14.61 6.99
C SER A 102 -0.92 -13.49 7.79
N TYR A 103 0.39 -13.25 7.62
CA TYR A 103 1.09 -12.10 8.20
C TYR A 103 0.53 -10.78 7.70
N ALA A 104 0.36 -10.63 6.39
CA ALA A 104 -0.17 -9.43 5.77
C ALA A 104 -1.60 -9.12 6.25
N MET A 105 -2.47 -10.13 6.27
CA MET A 105 -3.85 -10.01 6.73
C MET A 105 -3.93 -9.70 8.22
N LEU A 106 -3.10 -10.37 9.05
CA LEU A 106 -3.07 -10.15 10.49
C LEU A 106 -2.62 -8.73 10.83
N SER A 107 -1.60 -8.22 10.16
CA SER A 107 -1.18 -6.82 10.32
C SER A 107 -2.33 -5.85 10.02
N ASN A 108 -3.08 -6.07 8.93
CA ASN A 108 -4.25 -5.26 8.61
C ASN A 108 -5.34 -5.36 9.69
N VAL A 109 -5.68 -6.58 10.13
CA VAL A 109 -6.68 -6.82 11.18
C VAL A 109 -6.32 -6.11 12.49
N LEU A 110 -5.05 -6.18 12.89
CA LEU A 110 -4.56 -5.51 14.09
C LEU A 110 -4.64 -3.98 13.97
N LYS A 111 -4.35 -3.42 12.79
CA LYS A 111 -4.58 -1.98 12.51
C LYS A 111 -6.05 -1.60 12.69
N GLN A 112 -6.98 -2.39 12.16
CA GLN A 112 -8.42 -2.14 12.31
C GLN A 112 -8.89 -2.21 13.78
N GLN A 113 -8.20 -2.97 14.62
CA GLN A 113 -8.43 -3.01 16.06
C GLN A 113 -7.74 -1.87 16.82
N GLY A 114 -6.98 -1.00 16.17
CA GLY A 114 -6.18 0.05 16.81
C GLY A 114 -4.88 -0.44 17.47
N LYS A 115 -4.50 -1.71 17.27
CA LYS A 115 -3.27 -2.33 17.81
C LYS A 115 -2.08 -2.07 16.87
N ASN A 116 -1.74 -0.79 16.66
CA ASN A 116 -0.79 -0.38 15.62
C ASN A 116 0.64 -0.91 15.84
N GLU A 117 1.11 -0.96 17.08
CA GLU A 117 2.45 -1.48 17.41
C GLU A 117 2.55 -3.00 17.13
N GLU A 118 1.54 -3.76 17.54
CA GLU A 118 1.49 -5.20 17.28
C GLU A 118 1.35 -5.48 15.77
N ALA A 119 0.56 -4.67 15.06
CA ALA A 119 0.43 -4.75 13.60
C ALA A 119 1.77 -4.58 12.90
N LEU A 120 2.56 -3.59 13.32
CA LEU A 120 3.90 -3.32 12.78
C LEU A 120 4.87 -4.48 13.11
N GLU A 121 4.82 -5.04 14.30
CA GLU A 121 5.64 -6.19 14.70
C GLU A 121 5.38 -7.39 13.79
N TYR A 122 4.10 -7.73 13.53
CA TYR A 122 3.74 -8.82 12.62
C TYR A 122 4.12 -8.52 11.17
N LEU A 123 4.02 -7.25 10.75
CA LEU A 123 4.42 -6.81 9.42
C LEU A 123 5.93 -7.01 9.20
N HIS A 124 6.75 -6.64 10.19
CA HIS A 124 8.20 -6.88 10.17
C HIS A 124 8.55 -8.36 10.14
N LYS A 125 7.98 -9.16 11.06
CA LYS A 125 8.20 -10.61 11.10
C LYS A 125 7.84 -11.29 9.78
N GLY A 126 6.72 -10.85 9.19
CA GLY A 126 6.29 -11.35 7.90
C GLY A 126 7.26 -10.98 6.78
N TYR A 127 7.67 -9.72 6.71
CA TYR A 127 8.61 -9.26 5.68
C TYR A 127 10.00 -9.89 5.80
N GLU A 128 10.52 -10.10 7.02
CA GLU A 128 11.79 -10.80 7.24
C GLU A 128 11.79 -12.24 6.68
N GLN A 129 10.66 -12.94 6.82
CA GLN A 129 10.52 -14.32 6.34
C GLN A 129 10.12 -14.40 4.85
N TYR A 130 9.37 -13.41 4.37
CA TYR A 130 8.79 -13.37 3.03
C TYR A 130 9.04 -12.01 2.37
N PRO A 131 10.31 -11.66 2.08
CA PRO A 131 10.68 -10.33 1.59
C PRO A 131 10.11 -10.00 0.21
N ASP A 132 9.73 -11.02 -0.56
CA ASP A 132 9.10 -10.83 -1.89
C ASP A 132 7.61 -10.49 -1.81
N ASN A 133 7.02 -10.41 -0.61
CA ASN A 133 5.63 -10.02 -0.47
C ASN A 133 5.46 -8.51 -0.66
N ALA A 134 4.99 -8.11 -1.84
CA ALA A 134 4.84 -6.71 -2.22
C ALA A 134 3.88 -5.93 -1.30
N TYR A 135 2.82 -6.58 -0.76
CA TYR A 135 1.89 -5.91 0.15
C TYR A 135 2.60 -5.46 1.44
N MET A 136 3.34 -6.38 2.08
CA MET A 136 4.05 -6.07 3.33
C MET A 136 5.10 -4.98 3.11
N LEU A 137 5.80 -5.05 1.99
CA LEU A 137 6.80 -4.04 1.62
C LEU A 137 6.18 -2.65 1.46
N VAL A 138 5.06 -2.54 0.73
CA VAL A 138 4.35 -1.27 0.54
C VAL A 138 3.79 -0.74 1.87
N GLU A 139 3.27 -1.61 2.74
CA GLU A 139 2.78 -1.20 4.06
C GLU A 139 3.89 -0.67 4.97
N LEU A 140 5.09 -1.26 4.92
CA LEU A 140 6.27 -0.75 5.66
C LEU A 140 6.71 0.62 5.11
N ILE A 141 6.77 0.78 3.78
CA ILE A 141 7.07 2.06 3.15
C ILE A 141 6.07 3.13 3.63
N ASN A 142 4.77 2.84 3.54
CA ASN A 142 3.73 3.78 3.95
C ASN A 142 3.82 4.12 5.45
N HIS A 143 4.07 3.12 6.29
CA HIS A 143 4.21 3.33 7.73
C HIS A 143 5.33 4.33 8.03
N TYR A 144 6.52 4.13 7.46
CA TYR A 144 7.68 4.98 7.73
C TYR A 144 7.62 6.33 7.05
N LEU A 145 7.01 6.42 5.85
CA LEU A 145 6.78 7.72 5.17
C LEU A 145 5.82 8.62 5.98
N LEU A 146 4.76 8.03 6.55
CA LEU A 146 3.78 8.77 7.34
C LEU A 146 4.25 9.00 8.79
N GLY A 147 5.05 8.09 9.32
CA GLY A 147 5.60 8.16 10.68
C GLY A 147 6.75 9.15 10.84
N GLY A 148 7.25 9.73 9.74
CA GLY A 148 8.37 10.69 9.79
C GLY A 148 9.72 10.01 10.06
N GLU A 149 9.90 8.77 9.63
CA GLU A 149 11.14 7.99 9.70
C GLU A 149 11.71 7.76 8.29
N PRO A 150 12.21 8.84 7.63
CA PRO A 150 12.56 8.82 6.22
C PRO A 150 13.70 7.86 5.89
N GLU A 151 14.65 7.66 6.79
CA GLU A 151 15.78 6.74 6.59
C GLU A 151 15.30 5.29 6.47
N LYS A 152 14.33 4.90 7.29
CA LYS A 152 13.72 3.57 7.20
C LYS A 152 12.86 3.42 5.93
N ALA A 153 12.10 4.45 5.60
CA ALA A 153 11.31 4.47 4.36
C ALA A 153 12.21 4.30 3.13
N GLU A 154 13.39 4.95 3.10
CA GLU A 154 14.34 4.85 2.00
C GLU A 154 14.85 3.40 1.82
N VAL A 155 15.18 2.70 2.90
CA VAL A 155 15.62 1.30 2.86
C VAL A 155 14.55 0.40 2.20
N TYR A 156 13.28 0.55 2.58
CA TYR A 156 12.20 -0.24 2.00
C TYR A 156 11.89 0.16 0.56
N LEU A 157 12.01 1.44 0.20
CA LEU A 157 11.88 1.90 -1.18
C LEU A 157 12.99 1.35 -2.07
N ASP A 158 14.23 1.28 -1.58
CA ASP A 158 15.32 0.66 -2.31
C ASP A 158 15.09 -0.84 -2.53
N ALA A 159 14.59 -1.54 -1.53
CA ALA A 159 14.19 -2.93 -1.67
C ALA A 159 13.06 -3.11 -2.71
N ALA A 160 12.06 -2.22 -2.69
CA ALA A 160 10.95 -2.24 -3.65
C ALA A 160 11.42 -2.01 -5.09
N ILE A 161 12.29 -1.03 -5.31
CA ILE A 161 12.87 -0.74 -6.62
C ILE A 161 13.74 -1.91 -7.12
N LYS A 162 14.47 -2.57 -6.19
CA LYS A 162 15.26 -3.76 -6.55
C LYS A 162 14.39 -4.94 -6.96
N GLN A 163 13.23 -5.12 -6.32
CA GLN A 163 12.29 -6.21 -6.66
C GLN A 163 11.56 -5.94 -7.98
N ASP A 164 11.08 -4.70 -8.16
CA ASP A 164 10.38 -4.29 -9.38
C ASP A 164 10.93 -2.95 -9.91
N PRO A 165 12.04 -3.01 -10.66
CA PRO A 165 12.71 -1.81 -11.19
C PRO A 165 11.93 -1.09 -12.29
N LYS A 166 10.77 -1.63 -12.72
CA LYS A 166 9.89 -1.00 -13.71
C LYS A 166 8.66 -0.33 -13.10
N ASN A 167 8.51 -0.36 -11.79
CA ASN A 167 7.38 0.26 -11.12
C ASN A 167 7.61 1.75 -10.89
N ALA A 168 7.05 2.58 -11.73
CA ALA A 168 7.16 4.04 -11.66
C ALA A 168 6.78 4.61 -10.28
N SER A 169 5.77 4.01 -9.61
CA SER A 169 5.27 4.49 -8.32
C SER A 169 6.32 4.43 -7.21
N PHE A 170 7.25 3.49 -7.25
CA PHE A 170 8.32 3.42 -6.26
C PHE A 170 9.33 4.55 -6.43
N TYR A 171 9.69 4.88 -7.66
CA TYR A 171 10.55 6.04 -7.96
C TYR A 171 9.87 7.33 -7.57
N ARG A 172 8.58 7.51 -7.90
CA ARG A 172 7.80 8.68 -7.48
C ARG A 172 7.74 8.80 -5.95
N ALA A 173 7.47 7.70 -5.23
CA ALA A 173 7.46 7.70 -3.76
C ALA A 173 8.83 8.08 -3.18
N LYS A 174 9.92 7.60 -3.79
CA LYS A 174 11.30 7.96 -3.40
C LYS A 174 11.61 9.42 -3.70
N GLY A 175 11.14 9.95 -4.81
CA GLY A 175 11.20 11.38 -5.13
C GLY A 175 10.49 12.22 -4.06
N THR A 176 9.27 11.85 -3.66
CA THR A 176 8.53 12.52 -2.58
C THR A 176 9.24 12.43 -1.23
N LEU A 177 9.90 11.31 -0.93
CA LEU A 177 10.74 11.17 0.26
C LEU A 177 11.91 12.17 0.25
N TYR A 178 12.60 12.28 -0.89
CA TYR A 178 13.73 13.20 -1.05
C TYR A 178 13.32 14.68 -0.97
N GLU A 179 12.14 15.05 -1.49
CA GLU A 179 11.60 16.41 -1.27
C GLU A 179 11.37 16.69 0.22
N LYS A 180 10.71 15.78 0.93
CA LYS A 180 10.43 15.92 2.38
C LYS A 180 11.70 15.99 3.23
N THR A 181 12.81 15.46 2.75
CA THR A 181 14.12 15.46 3.42
C THR A 181 15.08 16.50 2.85
N GLU A 182 14.55 17.50 2.12
CA GLU A 182 15.32 18.63 1.57
C GLU A 182 16.47 18.21 0.64
N ARG A 183 16.25 17.14 -0.14
CA ARG A 183 17.19 16.60 -1.14
C ARG A 183 16.63 16.76 -2.56
N PRO A 184 16.41 18.02 -3.06
CA PRO A 184 15.69 18.28 -4.31
C PRO A 184 16.36 17.70 -5.56
N ALA A 185 17.70 17.67 -5.63
CA ALA A 185 18.41 17.09 -6.77
C ALA A 185 18.17 15.57 -6.88
N GLN A 186 18.12 14.86 -5.75
CA GLN A 186 17.80 13.43 -5.75
C GLN A 186 16.32 13.20 -6.04
N ALA A 187 15.44 14.09 -5.55
CA ALA A 187 14.02 14.04 -5.87
C ALA A 187 13.77 14.19 -7.37
N GLU A 188 14.43 15.16 -8.02
CA GLU A 188 14.38 15.37 -9.47
C GLU A 188 14.74 14.10 -10.23
N GLU A 189 15.88 13.46 -9.91
CA GLU A 189 16.32 12.22 -10.54
C GLU A 189 15.26 11.13 -10.45
N MET A 190 14.65 10.98 -9.28
CA MET A 190 13.62 9.95 -9.07
C MET A 190 12.34 10.25 -9.84
N TYR A 191 11.89 11.51 -9.91
CA TYR A 191 10.71 11.87 -10.71
C TYR A 191 10.96 11.72 -12.22
N VAL A 192 12.14 12.08 -12.71
CA VAL A 192 12.53 11.82 -14.10
C VAL A 192 12.44 10.32 -14.39
N LYS A 193 12.99 9.48 -13.48
CA LYS A 193 12.93 8.03 -13.63
C LYS A 193 11.51 7.49 -13.61
N ALA A 194 10.64 8.02 -12.74
CA ALA A 194 9.24 7.66 -12.73
C ALA A 194 8.56 7.99 -14.08
N LEU A 195 8.82 9.16 -14.65
CA LEU A 195 8.26 9.60 -15.94
C LEU A 195 8.83 8.85 -17.15
N GLU A 196 10.06 8.36 -17.09
CA GLU A 196 10.60 7.45 -18.10
C GLU A 196 9.82 6.12 -18.15
N LEU A 197 9.36 5.64 -16.99
CA LEU A 197 8.62 4.39 -16.87
C LEU A 197 7.12 4.57 -17.09
N ASP A 198 6.56 5.67 -16.58
CA ASP A 198 5.17 6.07 -16.79
C ASP A 198 5.06 7.56 -17.16
N PRO A 199 5.07 7.90 -18.45
CA PRO A 199 4.92 9.29 -18.92
C PRO A 199 3.57 9.94 -18.58
N LYS A 200 2.61 9.16 -18.03
CA LYS A 200 1.28 9.65 -17.62
C LYS A 200 1.15 9.80 -16.10
N ASP A 201 2.22 9.62 -15.33
CA ASP A 201 2.19 9.86 -13.89
C ASP A 201 2.08 11.38 -13.61
N PHE A 202 0.82 11.84 -13.42
CA PHE A 202 0.51 13.23 -13.11
C PHE A 202 1.31 13.76 -11.91
N LEU A 203 1.39 12.97 -10.82
CA LEU A 203 2.07 13.43 -9.60
C LEU A 203 3.57 13.59 -9.80
N ALA A 204 4.21 12.69 -10.51
CA ALA A 204 5.63 12.84 -10.85
C ALA A 204 5.87 14.07 -11.72
N GLN A 205 5.01 14.31 -12.73
CA GLN A 205 5.08 15.46 -13.61
C GLN A 205 4.89 16.79 -12.86
N TYR A 206 3.87 16.85 -12.00
CA TYR A 206 3.55 18.01 -11.17
C TYR A 206 4.68 18.34 -10.17
N ASN A 207 5.19 17.32 -9.46
CA ASN A 207 6.25 17.50 -8.47
C ASN A 207 7.57 17.92 -9.12
N LEU A 208 7.91 17.35 -10.28
CA LEU A 208 9.07 17.78 -11.05
C LEU A 208 8.94 19.26 -11.47
N GLY A 209 7.76 19.67 -11.92
CA GLY A 209 7.44 21.08 -12.20
C GLY A 209 7.65 21.99 -10.97
N ASN A 210 7.23 21.54 -9.79
CA ASN A 210 7.41 22.30 -8.53
C ASN A 210 8.90 22.46 -8.16
N ILE A 211 9.73 21.43 -8.38
CA ILE A 211 11.19 21.53 -8.15
C ILE A 211 11.75 22.62 -9.07
N LYS A 212 11.45 22.56 -10.36
CA LYS A 212 11.92 23.55 -11.35
C LYS A 212 11.42 24.97 -11.05
N LEU A 213 10.18 25.09 -10.61
CA LEU A 213 9.63 26.39 -10.18
C LEU A 213 10.36 26.93 -8.95
N THR A 214 10.66 26.09 -7.99
CA THR A 214 11.41 26.47 -6.77
C THR A 214 12.83 26.92 -7.13
N GLU A 215 13.50 26.27 -8.07
CA GLU A 215 14.80 26.67 -8.59
C GLU A 215 14.73 28.08 -9.23
N ALA A 216 13.73 28.33 -10.09
CA ALA A 216 13.53 29.62 -10.74
C ALA A 216 13.21 30.73 -9.72
N ILE A 217 12.39 30.46 -8.71
CA ILE A 217 12.10 31.38 -7.62
C ILE A 217 13.36 31.72 -6.82
N ASN A 218 14.15 30.71 -6.47
CA ASN A 218 15.38 30.92 -5.72
C ASN A 218 16.44 31.69 -6.54
N PHE A 219 16.50 31.43 -7.85
CA PHE A 219 17.34 32.22 -8.75
C PHE A 219 16.86 33.69 -8.78
N HIS A 220 15.57 33.93 -8.93
CA HIS A 220 14.99 35.28 -8.93
C HIS A 220 15.33 36.03 -7.63
N LYS A 221 15.19 35.38 -6.47
CA LYS A 221 15.58 36.00 -5.19
C LYS A 221 17.03 36.45 -5.15
N LYS A 222 17.96 35.62 -5.65
CA LYS A 222 19.38 35.99 -5.72
C LYS A 222 19.64 37.19 -6.64
N VAL A 223 18.90 37.29 -7.75
CA VAL A 223 19.02 38.41 -8.68
C VAL A 223 18.52 39.73 -8.07
N GLN A 224 17.50 39.65 -7.22
CA GLN A 224 16.97 40.83 -6.51
C GLN A 224 18.00 41.52 -5.58
N ASP A 225 19.04 40.81 -5.16
CA ASP A 225 20.10 41.33 -4.29
C ASP A 225 21.21 42.05 -5.09
N ILE A 226 21.16 42.05 -6.42
CA ILE A 226 22.15 42.68 -7.30
C ILE A 226 21.93 44.20 -7.30
N VAL A 227 22.96 44.96 -6.92
CA VAL A 227 22.91 46.43 -6.81
C VAL A 227 23.20 47.13 -8.13
N ASP A 228 24.07 46.58 -8.97
CA ASP A 228 24.37 47.15 -10.31
C ASP A 228 23.19 46.95 -11.27
N VAL A 229 22.66 48.06 -11.77
CA VAL A 229 21.47 48.06 -12.64
C VAL A 229 21.66 47.29 -13.91
N ASN A 230 22.84 47.36 -14.55
CA ASN A 230 23.11 46.70 -15.82
C ASN A 230 23.22 45.19 -15.59
N GLU A 231 23.92 44.81 -14.55
CA GLU A 231 24.01 43.38 -14.13
C GLU A 231 22.66 42.82 -13.74
N TYR A 232 21.88 43.57 -12.90
CA TYR A 232 20.51 43.22 -12.55
C TYR A 232 19.64 42.94 -13.76
N ASN A 233 19.60 43.86 -14.73
CA ASN A 233 18.78 43.71 -15.95
C ASN A 233 19.20 42.47 -16.78
N LYS A 234 20.50 42.23 -16.92
CA LYS A 234 21.04 41.07 -17.64
C LYS A 234 20.65 39.73 -16.92
N GLU A 235 20.76 39.69 -15.61
CA GLU A 235 20.39 38.47 -14.83
C GLU A 235 18.87 38.31 -14.75
N LEU A 236 18.10 39.39 -14.74
CA LEU A 236 16.64 39.34 -14.77
C LEU A 236 16.10 38.71 -16.07
N GLU A 237 16.74 38.91 -17.21
CA GLU A 237 16.39 38.20 -18.45
C GLU A 237 16.52 36.68 -18.30
N LYS A 238 17.58 36.22 -17.64
CA LYS A 238 17.77 34.79 -17.35
C LYS A 238 16.72 34.25 -16.38
N VAL A 239 16.26 35.06 -15.42
CA VAL A 239 15.16 34.71 -14.53
C VAL A 239 13.88 34.45 -15.32
N TYR A 240 13.56 35.30 -16.31
CA TYR A 240 12.38 35.09 -17.16
C TYR A 240 12.50 33.80 -17.97
N ILE A 241 13.69 33.51 -18.54
CA ILE A 241 13.95 32.24 -19.22
C ILE A 241 13.77 31.05 -18.28
N ALA A 242 14.24 31.17 -17.03
CA ALA A 242 14.06 30.12 -16.04
C ALA A 242 12.55 29.87 -15.72
N TYR A 243 11.75 30.94 -15.53
CA TYR A 243 10.30 30.77 -15.36
C TYR A 243 9.63 30.19 -16.59
N GLU A 244 10.02 30.63 -17.78
CA GLU A 244 9.47 30.10 -19.04
C GLU A 244 9.73 28.60 -19.18
N SER A 245 10.94 28.14 -18.83
CA SER A 245 11.31 26.72 -18.89
C SER A 245 10.47 25.81 -17.97
N VAL A 246 9.77 26.39 -17.00
CA VAL A 246 8.90 25.66 -16.07
C VAL A 246 7.51 25.38 -16.67
N ILE A 247 7.03 26.25 -17.57
CA ILE A 247 5.67 26.16 -18.15
C ILE A 247 5.37 24.78 -18.73
N PRO A 248 6.23 24.15 -19.56
CA PRO A 248 5.93 22.86 -20.18
C PRO A 248 5.66 21.74 -19.18
N TYR A 249 6.25 21.80 -17.98
CA TYR A 249 6.00 20.79 -16.93
C TYR A 249 4.57 20.86 -16.42
N PHE A 250 4.06 22.08 -16.20
CA PHE A 250 2.70 22.26 -15.70
C PHE A 250 1.65 22.15 -16.81
N GLU A 251 1.97 22.54 -18.05
CA GLU A 251 1.09 22.28 -19.20
C GLU A 251 0.89 20.77 -19.38
N LYS A 252 1.99 19.99 -19.29
CA LYS A 252 1.91 18.53 -19.36
C LYS A 252 1.13 17.94 -18.20
N ALA A 253 1.32 18.46 -16.98
CA ALA A 253 0.53 18.04 -15.84
C ALA A 253 -0.97 18.36 -16.04
N LEU A 254 -1.31 19.52 -16.60
CA LEU A 254 -2.69 19.90 -16.89
C LEU A 254 -3.33 19.02 -17.99
N GLU A 255 -2.57 18.62 -19.03
CA GLU A 255 -3.05 17.63 -20.00
C GLU A 255 -3.45 16.30 -19.35
N LEU A 256 -2.70 15.87 -18.34
CA LEU A 256 -2.94 14.63 -17.61
C LEU A 256 -4.10 14.75 -16.62
N SER A 257 -4.34 15.94 -16.06
CA SER A 257 -5.43 16.22 -15.11
C SER A 257 -5.98 17.63 -15.33
N PRO A 258 -6.93 17.81 -16.29
CA PRO A 258 -7.43 19.12 -16.73
C PRO A 258 -8.12 19.95 -15.62
N ASP A 259 -8.69 19.31 -14.62
CA ASP A 259 -9.44 19.97 -13.54
C ASP A 259 -8.58 20.26 -12.30
N GLU A 260 -7.26 20.03 -12.38
CA GLU A 260 -6.39 20.20 -11.22
C GLU A 260 -6.11 21.69 -10.95
N LYS A 261 -6.68 22.17 -9.84
CA LYS A 261 -6.74 23.62 -9.51
C LYS A 261 -5.37 24.23 -9.21
N ASN A 262 -4.46 23.47 -8.59
CA ASN A 262 -3.14 24.00 -8.25
C ASN A 262 -2.28 24.16 -9.51
N THR A 263 -2.37 23.22 -10.45
CA THR A 263 -1.70 23.31 -11.75
C THR A 263 -2.18 24.55 -12.54
N LEU A 264 -3.51 24.75 -12.60
CA LEU A 264 -4.11 25.92 -13.23
C LEU A 264 -3.65 27.23 -12.56
N ALA A 265 -3.64 27.29 -11.24
CA ALA A 265 -3.20 28.46 -10.49
C ALA A 265 -1.72 28.78 -10.75
N THR A 266 -0.87 27.76 -10.78
CA THR A 266 0.57 27.91 -11.06
C THR A 266 0.82 28.41 -12.47
N LEU A 267 0.18 27.83 -13.48
CA LEU A 267 0.29 28.30 -14.88
C LEU A 267 -0.18 29.75 -15.01
N ARG A 268 -1.33 30.10 -14.40
CA ARG A 268 -1.83 31.49 -14.39
C ARG A 268 -0.81 32.45 -13.80
N GLU A 269 -0.16 32.07 -12.70
CA GLU A 269 0.87 32.89 -12.07
C GLU A 269 2.11 33.05 -12.97
N LEU A 270 2.58 31.97 -13.60
CA LEU A 270 3.71 31.98 -14.53
C LEU A 270 3.42 32.87 -15.74
N TYR A 271 2.28 32.71 -16.40
CA TYR A 271 1.89 33.56 -17.54
C TYR A 271 1.74 35.03 -17.13
N PHE A 272 1.19 35.30 -15.94
CA PHE A 272 1.10 36.65 -15.43
C PHE A 272 2.48 37.31 -15.19
N LYS A 273 3.44 36.56 -14.65
CA LYS A 273 4.84 37.04 -14.47
C LYS A 273 5.52 37.33 -15.81
N LEU A 274 5.25 36.55 -16.83
CA LEU A 274 5.89 36.60 -18.14
C LEU A 274 5.16 37.48 -19.17
N ARG A 275 3.95 37.96 -18.87
CA ARG A 275 3.07 38.69 -19.80
C ARG A 275 3.69 39.88 -20.50
N ASN A 276 4.67 40.55 -19.87
CA ASN A 276 5.37 41.71 -20.46
C ASN A 276 6.58 41.30 -21.30
N GLN A 277 6.95 40.01 -21.29
CA GLN A 277 8.11 39.50 -22.01
C GLN A 277 7.77 38.98 -23.40
N LYS A 278 6.56 38.43 -23.56
CA LYS A 278 6.11 37.87 -24.84
C LYS A 278 4.61 38.15 -25.06
N PRO A 279 4.20 38.50 -26.32
CA PRO A 279 2.80 38.77 -26.65
C PRO A 279 1.83 37.59 -26.37
N GLU A 280 2.30 36.35 -26.52
CA GLU A 280 1.52 35.14 -26.28
C GLU A 280 1.07 34.96 -24.82
N TYR A 281 1.71 35.63 -23.87
CA TYR A 281 1.37 35.59 -22.44
C TYR A 281 0.46 36.75 -22.00
N GLN A 282 -0.02 37.58 -22.95
CA GLN A 282 -0.93 38.69 -22.63
C GLN A 282 -2.40 38.34 -22.72
N GLN A 283 -2.73 37.14 -23.21
CA GLN A 283 -4.09 36.60 -23.32
C GLN A 283 -4.48 35.81 -22.05
#